data_b03bd46af2e7847edf6144b91048d119
#
_entry.id   b03bd46af2e7847edf6144b91048d119
#
_cell.length_a   1.000
_cell.length_b   1.000
_cell.length_c   1.000
_cell.angle_alpha   90.00
_cell.angle_beta   90.00
_cell.angle_gamma   90.00
#
_symmetry.space_group_name_H-M   'P 1'
#
loop_
_entity.id
_entity.type
_entity.pdbx_description
1 polymer ?
#
loop_
_entity_poly.entity_id
_entity_poly.type
_entity_poly.pdbx_seq_one_letter_code
_entity_poly.pdbx_strand_id
1 'polypeptide(L)'
;MKSIKSRLIVMNFLQFAVWGSYLTCVGQFLGKVGLGDYISWFYIAQGIVSIFMPAIMGIIADKYVQPQRLLGISHLLAAGFMLVAAYFGYEATQLAAANAENAAYVANIWPIFIPYTLSVAFYMPTIALSNTVAFGTLTRANLDFVKAFPPIRTLGTVGFIASMWLVNSLSFGLEASAQQTYMQLVVCGVLGLVLGLYSFTLPQCPLSQ
;
A
#
# COMPACT_ATOMS: atom_id res chain seq x y z
N MET A 1 -25.66 11.37 7.40
CA MET A 1 -24.84 12.14 6.45
C MET A 1 -23.41 12.37 6.94
N LYS A 2 -23.15 12.94 8.12
CA LYS A 2 -21.77 13.11 8.66
C LYS A 2 -21.01 11.79 8.77
N SER A 3 -21.66 10.70 9.19
CA SER A 3 -21.05 9.38 9.34
C SER A 3 -20.48 8.81 8.02
N ILE A 4 -21.15 9.00 6.88
CA ILE A 4 -20.70 8.48 5.58
C ILE A 4 -19.43 9.19 5.12
N LYS A 5 -19.41 10.55 5.19
CA LYS A 5 -18.22 11.31 4.83
C LYS A 5 -17.03 10.95 5.70
N SER A 6 -17.23 10.79 7.01
CA SER A 6 -16.16 10.40 7.94
C SER A 6 -15.60 9.02 7.61
N ARG A 7 -16.46 8.07 7.24
CA ARG A 7 -16.02 6.73 6.83
C ARG A 7 -15.17 6.75 5.56
N LEU A 8 -15.55 7.55 4.57
CA LEU A 8 -14.79 7.72 3.33
C LEU A 8 -13.48 8.48 3.57
N ILE A 9 -13.46 9.43 4.51
CA ILE A 9 -12.24 10.13 4.93
C ILE A 9 -11.24 9.12 5.52
N VAL A 10 -11.67 8.27 6.44
CA VAL A 10 -10.80 7.23 7.03
C VAL A 10 -10.29 6.28 5.96
N MET A 11 -11.16 5.82 5.05
CA MET A 11 -10.76 4.97 3.92
C MET A 11 -9.68 5.64 3.07
N ASN A 12 -9.88 6.90 2.65
CA ASN A 12 -8.90 7.62 1.83
C ASN A 12 -7.61 7.92 2.58
N PHE A 13 -7.69 8.30 3.84
CA PHE A 13 -6.52 8.53 4.69
C PHE A 13 -5.65 7.26 4.74
N LEU A 14 -6.24 6.12 5.06
CA LEU A 14 -5.53 4.83 5.14
C LEU A 14 -5.03 4.38 3.76
N GLN A 15 -5.82 4.58 2.70
CA GLN A 15 -5.44 4.21 1.33
C GLN A 15 -4.08 4.79 0.94
N PHE A 16 -3.88 6.06 1.22
CA PHE A 16 -2.64 6.76 0.87
C PHE A 16 -1.57 6.68 1.96
N ALA A 17 -1.96 6.47 3.23
CA ALA A 17 -1.02 6.19 4.31
C ALA A 17 -0.25 4.88 4.05
N VAL A 18 -0.91 3.83 3.57
CA VAL A 18 -0.26 2.58 3.13
C VAL A 18 0.84 2.88 2.11
N TRP A 19 0.53 3.68 1.12
CA TRP A 19 1.48 3.99 0.04
C TRP A 19 2.62 4.89 0.50
N GLY A 20 2.31 5.92 1.29
CA GLY A 20 3.29 6.88 1.80
C GLY A 20 4.33 6.25 2.74
N SER A 21 4.04 5.11 3.36
CA SER A 21 4.95 4.46 4.30
C SER A 21 6.23 3.92 3.64
N TYR A 22 6.23 3.61 2.35
CA TYR A 22 7.40 3.03 1.67
C TYR A 22 7.77 3.67 0.34
N LEU A 23 6.82 4.28 -0.39
CA LEU A 23 7.01 4.70 -1.78
C LEU A 23 8.25 5.57 -1.99
N THR A 24 8.47 6.53 -1.12
CA THR A 24 9.56 7.51 -1.25
C THR A 24 10.86 7.07 -0.59
N CYS A 25 10.84 6.04 0.25
CA CYS A 25 11.98 5.67 1.07
C CYS A 25 12.47 4.24 0.87
N VAL A 26 11.78 3.39 0.11
CA VAL A 26 12.20 2.01 -0.12
C VAL A 26 13.61 1.90 -0.70
N GLY A 27 14.02 2.86 -1.53
CA GLY A 27 15.36 2.90 -2.08
C GLY A 27 16.46 3.07 -1.01
N GLN A 28 16.19 3.79 0.08
CA GLN A 28 17.15 3.93 1.19
C GLN A 28 17.39 2.59 1.88
N PHE A 29 16.34 1.84 2.13
CA PHE A 29 16.44 0.49 2.70
C PHE A 29 17.18 -0.47 1.76
N LEU A 30 16.80 -0.50 0.48
CA LEU A 30 17.45 -1.37 -0.52
C LEU A 30 18.95 -1.07 -0.65
N GLY A 31 19.33 0.21 -0.63
CA GLY A 31 20.75 0.60 -0.63
C GLY A 31 21.52 0.06 0.57
N LYS A 32 20.91 0.04 1.76
CA LYS A 32 21.55 -0.46 2.99
C LYS A 32 21.75 -1.98 3.02
N VAL A 33 20.91 -2.73 2.32
CA VAL A 33 21.04 -4.21 2.25
C VAL A 33 21.77 -4.69 1.00
N GLY A 34 22.47 -3.80 0.29
CA GLY A 34 23.28 -4.14 -0.88
C GLY A 34 22.49 -4.31 -2.18
N LEU A 35 21.25 -3.82 -2.24
CA LEU A 35 20.36 -3.88 -3.41
C LEU A 35 20.22 -2.52 -4.12
N GLY A 36 21.15 -1.60 -3.92
CA GLY A 36 21.12 -0.25 -4.51
C GLY A 36 20.97 -0.23 -6.02
N ASP A 37 21.66 -1.12 -6.72
CA ASP A 37 21.62 -1.22 -8.19
C ASP A 37 20.27 -1.69 -8.74
N TYR A 38 19.43 -2.28 -7.87
CA TYR A 38 18.13 -2.82 -8.25
C TYR A 38 16.96 -1.92 -7.86
N ILE A 39 17.18 -0.72 -7.32
CA ILE A 39 16.11 0.20 -6.88
C ILE A 39 15.13 0.48 -8.03
N SER A 40 15.65 0.70 -9.23
CA SER A 40 14.83 0.93 -10.43
C SER A 40 13.88 -0.23 -10.75
N TRP A 41 14.26 -1.47 -10.47
CA TRP A 41 13.44 -2.65 -10.72
C TRP A 41 12.15 -2.63 -9.90
N PHE A 42 12.22 -2.19 -8.65
CA PHE A 42 11.05 -2.08 -7.76
C PHE A 42 10.05 -1.04 -8.28
N TYR A 43 10.53 0.11 -8.75
CA TYR A 43 9.66 1.15 -9.32
C TYR A 43 9.13 0.76 -10.71
N ILE A 44 9.92 0.11 -11.54
CA ILE A 44 9.48 -0.40 -12.86
C ILE A 44 8.39 -1.46 -12.67
N ALA A 45 8.58 -2.42 -11.75
CA ALA A 45 7.57 -3.44 -11.47
C ALA A 45 6.25 -2.80 -11.03
N GLN A 46 6.30 -1.80 -10.13
CA GLN A 46 5.11 -1.05 -9.72
C GLN A 46 4.45 -0.34 -10.91
N GLY A 47 5.23 0.28 -11.80
CA GLY A 47 4.73 0.92 -13.01
C GLY A 47 4.03 -0.06 -13.94
N ILE A 48 4.63 -1.22 -14.20
CA ILE A 48 4.07 -2.25 -15.08
C ILE A 48 2.73 -2.78 -14.53
N VAL A 49 2.68 -3.18 -13.26
CA VAL A 49 1.44 -3.68 -12.66
C VAL A 49 0.34 -2.62 -12.61
N SER A 50 0.70 -1.33 -12.51
CA SER A 50 -0.24 -0.20 -12.55
C SER A 50 -0.98 -0.07 -13.88
N ILE A 51 -0.42 -0.59 -14.96
CA ILE A 51 -1.05 -0.55 -16.29
C ILE A 51 -2.12 -1.64 -16.42
N PHE A 52 -1.82 -2.86 -15.98
CA PHE A 52 -2.66 -4.03 -16.26
C PHE A 52 -3.65 -4.34 -15.13
N MET A 53 -3.22 -4.26 -13.89
CA MET A 53 -4.01 -4.72 -12.74
C MET A 53 -5.30 -3.92 -12.50
N PRO A 54 -5.35 -2.59 -12.71
CA PRO A 54 -6.61 -1.86 -12.56
C PRO A 54 -7.69 -2.30 -13.54
N ALA A 55 -7.31 -2.64 -14.78
CA ALA A 55 -8.27 -3.12 -15.79
C ALA A 55 -8.84 -4.50 -15.39
N ILE A 56 -8.00 -5.42 -14.95
CA ILE A 56 -8.40 -6.75 -14.48
C ILE A 56 -9.35 -6.64 -13.27
N MET A 57 -8.96 -5.86 -12.28
CA MET A 57 -9.76 -5.67 -11.07
C MET A 57 -11.04 -4.88 -11.32
N GLY A 58 -11.05 -3.97 -12.29
CA GLY A 58 -12.26 -3.27 -12.74
C GLY A 58 -13.29 -4.26 -13.26
N ILE A 59 -12.90 -5.17 -14.15
CA ILE A 59 -13.79 -6.22 -14.68
C ILE A 59 -14.36 -7.11 -13.55
N ILE A 60 -13.54 -7.44 -12.57
CA ILE A 60 -13.97 -8.25 -11.43
C ILE A 60 -14.95 -7.47 -10.54
N ALA A 61 -14.69 -6.18 -10.30
CA ALA A 61 -15.58 -5.32 -9.52
C ALA A 61 -16.94 -5.09 -10.19
N ASP A 62 -16.93 -4.99 -11.52
CA ASP A 62 -18.17 -4.74 -12.27
C ASP A 62 -19.07 -5.98 -12.35
N LYS A 63 -18.50 -7.18 -12.46
CA LYS A 63 -19.27 -8.39 -12.79
C LYS A 63 -19.40 -9.40 -11.64
N TYR A 64 -18.42 -9.51 -10.75
CA TYR A 64 -18.35 -10.66 -9.87
C TYR A 64 -18.34 -10.33 -8.38
N VAL A 65 -17.67 -9.26 -7.98
CA VAL A 65 -17.44 -8.95 -6.56
C VAL A 65 -17.73 -7.48 -6.29
N GLN A 66 -18.55 -7.21 -5.29
CA GLN A 66 -18.86 -5.83 -4.89
C GLN A 66 -17.59 -5.02 -4.62
N PRO A 67 -17.47 -3.77 -5.10
CA PRO A 67 -16.26 -2.96 -5.04
C PRO A 67 -15.64 -2.85 -3.64
N GLN A 68 -16.45 -2.65 -2.59
CA GLN A 68 -15.93 -2.55 -1.22
C GLN A 68 -15.37 -3.88 -0.69
N ARG A 69 -15.92 -5.02 -1.12
CA ARG A 69 -15.39 -6.34 -0.75
C ARG A 69 -14.09 -6.63 -1.49
N LEU A 70 -14.06 -6.32 -2.80
CA LEU A 70 -12.85 -6.47 -3.60
C LEU A 70 -11.73 -5.56 -3.09
N LEU A 71 -12.06 -4.33 -2.67
CA LEU A 71 -11.13 -3.41 -2.02
C LEU A 71 -10.53 -4.05 -0.76
N GLY A 72 -11.35 -4.63 0.11
CA GLY A 72 -10.90 -5.30 1.33
C GLY A 72 -9.99 -6.50 1.03
N ILE A 73 -10.41 -7.39 0.13
CA ILE A 73 -9.63 -8.58 -0.26
C ILE A 73 -8.28 -8.15 -0.87
N SER A 74 -8.28 -7.18 -1.77
CA SER A 74 -7.06 -6.69 -2.41
C SER A 74 -6.08 -6.10 -1.40
N HIS A 75 -6.56 -5.33 -0.42
CA HIS A 75 -5.70 -4.80 0.65
C HIS A 75 -5.16 -5.89 1.57
N LEU A 76 -5.96 -6.90 1.91
CA LEU A 76 -5.47 -8.03 2.73
C LEU A 76 -4.39 -8.82 2.00
N LEU A 77 -4.56 -9.10 0.71
CA LEU A 77 -3.55 -9.78 -0.10
C LEU A 77 -2.29 -8.93 -0.25
N ALA A 78 -2.44 -7.65 -0.59
CA ALA A 78 -1.32 -6.73 -0.70
C ALA A 78 -0.54 -6.62 0.62
N ALA A 79 -1.23 -6.49 1.75
CA ALA A 79 -0.63 -6.43 3.07
C ALA A 79 0.09 -7.73 3.44
N GLY A 80 -0.50 -8.88 3.16
CA GLY A 80 0.11 -10.19 3.40
C GLY A 80 1.44 -10.35 2.64
N PHE A 81 1.45 -10.04 1.35
CA PHE A 81 2.67 -10.08 0.55
C PHE A 81 3.71 -9.04 1.00
N MET A 82 3.28 -7.85 1.42
CA MET A 82 4.22 -6.85 1.93
C MET A 82 4.86 -7.27 3.27
N LEU A 83 4.12 -7.95 4.14
CA LEU A 83 4.68 -8.51 5.37
C LEU A 83 5.66 -9.65 5.08
N VAL A 84 5.42 -10.46 4.05
CA VAL A 84 6.40 -11.46 3.57
C VAL A 84 7.65 -10.76 3.04
N ALA A 85 7.50 -9.69 2.26
CA ALA A 85 8.64 -8.88 1.82
C ALA A 85 9.41 -8.26 3.00
N ALA A 86 8.71 -7.81 4.04
CA ALA A 86 9.32 -7.29 5.26
C ALA A 86 10.13 -8.36 6.00
N TYR A 87 9.64 -9.59 6.09
CA TYR A 87 10.37 -10.70 6.68
C TYR A 87 11.68 -10.98 5.94
N PHE A 88 11.65 -11.09 4.63
CA PHE A 88 12.87 -11.23 3.83
C PHE A 88 13.76 -9.99 3.85
N GLY A 89 13.18 -8.80 4.06
CA GLY A 89 13.92 -7.58 4.33
C GLY A 89 14.68 -7.63 5.65
N TYR A 90 14.09 -8.20 6.69
CA TYR A 90 14.78 -8.50 7.95
C TYR A 90 15.95 -9.47 7.72
N GLU A 91 15.72 -10.59 7.03
CA GLU A 91 16.80 -11.54 6.72
C GLU A 91 17.94 -10.90 5.90
N ALA A 92 17.59 -10.10 4.90
CA ALA A 92 18.58 -9.37 4.10
C ALA A 92 19.42 -8.40 4.96
N THR A 93 18.80 -7.75 5.95
CA THR A 93 19.51 -6.90 6.89
C THR A 93 20.53 -7.69 7.72
N GLN A 94 20.14 -8.87 8.23
CA GLN A 94 21.03 -9.75 8.97
C GLN A 94 22.19 -10.26 8.08
N LEU A 95 21.89 -10.68 6.88
CA LEU A 95 22.90 -11.14 5.91
C LEU A 95 23.89 -10.04 5.52
N ALA A 96 23.41 -8.83 5.29
CA ALA A 96 24.25 -7.68 4.97
C ALA A 96 25.20 -7.34 6.15
N ALA A 97 24.68 -7.37 7.37
CA ALA A 97 25.49 -7.15 8.57
C ALA A 97 26.55 -8.25 8.77
N ALA A 98 26.18 -9.52 8.59
CA ALA A 98 27.08 -10.65 8.71
C ALA A 98 28.20 -10.67 7.65
N ASN A 99 27.97 -10.04 6.51
CA ASN A 99 28.91 -9.98 5.38
C ASN A 99 29.49 -8.58 5.17
N ALA A 100 29.45 -7.69 6.15
CA ALA A 100 29.87 -6.29 5.99
C ALA A 100 31.33 -6.14 5.55
N GLU A 101 32.21 -7.08 5.92
CA GLU A 101 33.63 -7.08 5.54
C GLU A 101 33.93 -7.95 4.30
N ASN A 102 32.92 -8.66 3.76
CA ASN A 102 33.08 -9.57 2.65
C ASN A 102 32.84 -8.85 1.31
N ALA A 103 33.90 -8.38 0.67
CA ALA A 103 33.82 -7.69 -0.61
C ALA A 103 33.22 -8.55 -1.77
N ALA A 104 33.15 -9.86 -1.61
CA ALA A 104 32.56 -10.78 -2.59
C ALA A 104 31.07 -11.06 -2.34
N TYR A 105 30.48 -10.52 -1.27
CA TYR A 105 29.07 -10.72 -0.97
C TYR A 105 28.18 -10.02 -2.00
N VAL A 106 27.24 -10.76 -2.57
CA VAL A 106 26.23 -10.25 -3.51
C VAL A 106 24.85 -10.51 -2.90
N ALA A 107 24.11 -9.45 -2.63
CA ALA A 107 22.76 -9.56 -2.10
C ALA A 107 21.79 -10.16 -3.13
N ASN A 108 20.91 -11.05 -2.68
CA ASN A 108 19.89 -11.65 -3.54
C ASN A 108 18.62 -10.78 -3.52
N ILE A 109 18.23 -10.29 -4.69
CA ILE A 109 17.04 -9.44 -4.85
C ILE A 109 15.72 -10.22 -4.71
N TRP A 110 15.67 -11.47 -5.15
CA TRP A 110 14.42 -12.20 -5.41
C TRP A 110 13.53 -12.41 -4.18
N PRO A 111 14.06 -12.72 -2.99
CA PRO A 111 13.22 -12.92 -1.80
C PRO A 111 12.40 -11.69 -1.40
N ILE A 112 12.91 -10.48 -1.65
CA ILE A 112 12.18 -9.22 -1.39
C ILE A 112 11.37 -8.82 -2.63
N PHE A 113 11.93 -8.93 -3.82
CA PHE A 113 11.35 -8.42 -5.06
C PHE A 113 10.03 -9.12 -5.45
N ILE A 114 9.98 -10.46 -5.32
CA ILE A 114 8.77 -11.22 -5.70
C ILE A 114 7.58 -10.83 -4.81
N PRO A 115 7.64 -10.94 -3.47
CA PRO A 115 6.50 -10.58 -2.65
C PRO A 115 6.18 -9.07 -2.70
N TYR A 116 7.18 -8.20 -2.86
CA TYR A 116 6.94 -6.78 -3.10
C TYR A 116 6.12 -6.55 -4.37
N THR A 117 6.51 -7.18 -5.48
CA THR A 117 5.81 -7.05 -6.77
C THR A 117 4.38 -7.56 -6.67
N LEU A 118 4.14 -8.70 -6.01
CA LEU A 118 2.80 -9.23 -5.77
C LEU A 118 1.98 -8.28 -4.89
N SER A 119 2.58 -7.69 -3.87
CA SER A 119 1.92 -6.71 -3.02
C SER A 119 1.46 -5.50 -3.82
N VAL A 120 2.35 -4.88 -4.61
CA VAL A 120 1.98 -3.68 -5.39
C VAL A 120 1.02 -4.01 -6.53
N ALA A 121 1.05 -5.24 -7.07
CA ALA A 121 0.07 -5.70 -8.06
C ALA A 121 -1.36 -5.70 -7.51
N PHE A 122 -1.56 -6.10 -6.26
CA PHE A 122 -2.86 -6.04 -5.60
C PHE A 122 -3.19 -4.65 -5.04
N TYR A 123 -2.19 -3.85 -4.70
CA TYR A 123 -2.41 -2.50 -4.17
C TYR A 123 -2.80 -1.49 -5.25
N MET A 124 -2.12 -1.47 -6.41
CA MET A 124 -2.33 -0.43 -7.43
C MET A 124 -3.79 -0.30 -7.89
N PRO A 125 -4.55 -1.38 -8.15
CA PRO A 125 -5.95 -1.26 -8.52
C PRO A 125 -6.84 -0.72 -7.39
N THR A 126 -6.42 -0.82 -6.12
CA THR A 126 -7.22 -0.33 -5.00
C THR A 126 -7.39 1.18 -5.00
N ILE A 127 -6.49 1.93 -5.65
CA ILE A 127 -6.63 3.39 -5.82
C ILE A 127 -7.89 3.71 -6.62
N ALA A 128 -8.10 3.03 -7.73
CA ALA A 128 -9.32 3.16 -8.54
C ALA A 128 -10.55 2.62 -7.81
N LEU A 129 -10.44 1.43 -7.19
CA LEU A 129 -11.53 0.82 -6.42
C LEU A 129 -11.99 1.71 -5.25
N SER A 130 -11.09 2.36 -4.55
CA SER A 130 -11.45 3.28 -3.46
C SER A 130 -12.27 4.48 -3.97
N ASN A 131 -11.93 4.99 -5.16
CA ASN A 131 -12.72 6.04 -5.82
C ASN A 131 -14.10 5.53 -6.23
N THR A 132 -14.20 4.32 -6.77
CA THR A 132 -15.47 3.66 -7.11
C THR A 132 -16.37 3.49 -5.88
N VAL A 133 -15.81 3.04 -4.76
CA VAL A 133 -16.52 2.91 -3.49
C VAL A 133 -16.99 4.27 -2.99
N ALA A 134 -16.14 5.30 -3.07
CA ALA A 134 -16.52 6.66 -2.66
C ALA A 134 -17.64 7.21 -3.53
N PHE A 135 -17.54 7.06 -4.85
CA PHE A 135 -18.58 7.50 -5.80
C PHE A 135 -19.91 6.79 -5.53
N GLY A 136 -19.92 5.46 -5.49
CA GLY A 136 -21.14 4.69 -5.27
C GLY A 136 -21.80 5.00 -3.91
N THR A 137 -20.99 5.18 -2.86
CA THR A 137 -21.49 5.51 -1.52
C THR A 137 -22.10 6.92 -1.46
N LEU A 138 -21.44 7.91 -2.06
CA LEU A 138 -21.93 9.30 -2.07
C LEU A 138 -23.20 9.44 -2.92
N THR A 139 -23.23 8.82 -4.10
CA THR A 139 -24.40 8.83 -4.98
C THR A 139 -25.63 8.21 -4.29
N ARG A 140 -25.45 7.05 -3.63
CA ARG A 140 -26.55 6.41 -2.90
C ARG A 140 -27.05 7.22 -1.70
N ALA A 141 -26.21 8.05 -1.12
CA ALA A 141 -26.57 8.98 -0.07
C ALA A 141 -27.19 10.27 -0.58
N ASN A 142 -27.46 10.39 -1.89
CA ASN A 142 -27.93 11.61 -2.58
C ASN A 142 -27.02 12.80 -2.32
N LEU A 143 -25.71 12.58 -2.24
CA LEU A 143 -24.69 13.62 -2.10
C LEU A 143 -24.04 13.89 -3.45
N ASP A 144 -23.86 15.18 -3.74
CA ASP A 144 -23.13 15.61 -4.94
C ASP A 144 -21.65 15.20 -4.81
N PHE A 145 -21.23 14.25 -5.66
CA PHE A 145 -19.85 13.74 -5.67
C PHE A 145 -18.83 14.87 -5.91
N VAL A 146 -19.11 15.76 -6.86
CA VAL A 146 -18.19 16.84 -7.24
C VAL A 146 -17.89 17.77 -6.07
N LYS A 147 -18.87 18.00 -5.19
CA LYS A 147 -18.72 18.84 -4.02
C LYS A 147 -18.21 18.06 -2.79
N ALA A 148 -18.60 16.81 -2.63
CA ALA A 148 -18.32 16.01 -1.45
C ALA A 148 -16.96 15.30 -1.49
N PHE A 149 -16.50 14.89 -2.66
CA PHE A 149 -15.29 14.06 -2.80
C PHE A 149 -13.96 14.83 -2.62
N PRO A 150 -13.78 16.08 -3.12
CA PRO A 150 -12.50 16.77 -3.00
C PRO A 150 -11.95 16.85 -1.56
N PRO A 151 -12.72 17.24 -0.54
CA PRO A 151 -12.20 17.25 0.83
C PRO A 151 -11.86 15.83 1.36
N ILE A 152 -12.63 14.81 0.93
CA ILE A 152 -12.32 13.41 1.26
C ILE A 152 -10.97 13.01 0.67
N ARG A 153 -10.75 13.33 -0.62
CA ARG A 153 -9.51 13.01 -1.34
C ARG A 153 -8.30 13.75 -0.77
N THR A 154 -8.48 15.00 -0.33
CA THR A 154 -7.42 15.80 0.33
C THR A 154 -6.91 15.12 1.59
N LEU A 155 -7.78 14.51 2.38
CA LEU A 155 -7.38 13.74 3.57
C LEU A 155 -6.56 12.49 3.23
N GLY A 156 -6.67 11.97 2.02
CA GLY A 156 -5.74 10.94 1.50
C GLY A 156 -4.31 11.47 1.39
N THR A 157 -4.13 12.68 0.86
CA THR A 157 -2.81 13.33 0.81
C THR A 157 -2.24 13.55 2.22
N VAL A 158 -3.08 13.96 3.16
CA VAL A 158 -2.67 14.07 4.58
C VAL A 158 -2.23 12.72 5.13
N GLY A 159 -2.93 11.63 4.82
CA GLY A 159 -2.56 10.26 5.20
C GLY A 159 -1.20 9.84 4.64
N PHE A 160 -0.93 10.15 3.38
CA PHE A 160 0.35 9.91 2.74
C PHE A 160 1.50 10.62 3.49
N ILE A 161 1.34 11.92 3.75
CA ILE A 161 2.32 12.73 4.46
C ILE A 161 2.51 12.22 5.90
N ALA A 162 1.41 11.91 6.60
CA ALA A 162 1.45 11.42 7.98
C ALA A 162 2.24 10.12 8.09
N SER A 163 2.04 9.16 7.16
CA SER A 163 2.79 7.90 7.17
C SER A 163 4.26 8.08 6.79
N MET A 164 4.58 9.00 5.87
CA MET A 164 5.97 9.37 5.58
C MET A 164 6.67 9.89 6.84
N TRP A 165 6.04 10.79 7.57
CA TRP A 165 6.60 11.34 8.81
C TRP A 165 6.72 10.28 9.89
N LEU A 166 5.75 9.38 10.00
CA LEU A 166 5.79 8.28 10.95
C LEU A 166 7.03 7.40 10.73
N VAL A 167 7.27 6.93 9.50
CA VAL A 167 8.43 6.08 9.21
C VAL A 167 9.77 6.82 9.25
N ASN A 168 9.75 8.14 9.03
CA ASN A 168 10.95 8.98 9.17
C ASN A 168 11.31 9.21 10.64
N SER A 169 10.31 9.38 11.51
CA SER A 169 10.53 9.81 12.91
C SER A 169 10.69 8.64 13.87
N LEU A 170 10.14 7.47 13.55
CA LEU A 170 10.14 6.31 14.45
C LEU A 170 11.14 5.25 14.01
N SER A 171 11.89 4.73 14.97
CA SER A 171 12.84 3.63 14.75
C SER A 171 12.29 2.25 15.12
N PHE A 172 11.16 2.20 15.87
CA PHE A 172 10.56 0.96 16.38
C PHE A 172 11.55 0.06 17.13
N GLY A 173 12.50 0.67 17.87
CA GLY A 173 13.52 -0.03 18.65
C GLY A 173 14.77 -0.43 17.86
N LEU A 174 14.90 -0.01 16.60
CA LEU A 174 16.11 -0.17 15.80
C LEU A 174 17.02 1.06 15.89
N GLU A 175 18.29 0.92 15.52
CA GLU A 175 19.26 2.03 15.54
C GLU A 175 18.92 3.13 14.52
N ALA A 176 18.35 2.76 13.37
CA ALA A 176 17.94 3.68 12.32
C ALA A 176 16.43 3.87 12.27
N SER A 177 15.98 4.99 11.70
CA SER A 177 14.54 5.22 11.49
C SER A 177 13.94 4.18 10.54
N ALA A 178 12.63 3.94 10.66
CA ALA A 178 11.92 2.92 9.88
C ALA A 178 12.08 3.11 8.37
N GLN A 179 12.19 4.36 7.88
CA GLN A 179 12.42 4.65 6.46
C GLN A 179 13.72 4.07 5.89
N GLN A 180 14.69 3.75 6.74
CA GLN A 180 15.99 3.20 6.34
C GLN A 180 16.07 1.68 6.58
N THR A 181 15.01 1.07 7.06
CA THR A 181 14.97 -0.33 7.48
C THR A 181 13.77 -1.05 6.85
N TYR A 182 13.71 -2.37 7.01
CA TYR A 182 12.55 -3.18 6.62
C TYR A 182 11.25 -2.79 7.37
N MET A 183 11.35 -2.02 8.46
CA MET A 183 10.18 -1.60 9.24
C MET A 183 9.20 -0.74 8.45
N GLN A 184 9.64 -0.01 7.42
CA GLN A 184 8.73 0.68 6.50
C GLN A 184 7.75 -0.29 5.80
N LEU A 185 8.22 -1.49 5.45
CA LEU A 185 7.38 -2.53 4.84
C LEU A 185 6.44 -3.16 5.87
N VAL A 186 6.87 -3.29 7.14
CA VAL A 186 6.00 -3.72 8.24
C VAL A 186 4.88 -2.71 8.46
N VAL A 187 5.20 -1.41 8.53
CA VAL A 187 4.20 -0.34 8.68
C VAL A 187 3.20 -0.37 7.52
N CYS A 188 3.69 -0.51 6.28
CA CYS A 188 2.84 -0.67 5.11
C CYS A 188 1.89 -1.87 5.24
N GLY A 189 2.40 -3.03 5.62
CA GLY A 189 1.61 -4.25 5.81
C GLY A 189 0.56 -4.10 6.90
N VAL A 190 0.90 -3.54 8.05
CA VAL A 190 -0.03 -3.33 9.17
C VAL A 190 -1.14 -2.34 8.78
N LEU A 191 -0.81 -1.20 8.18
CA LEU A 191 -1.79 -0.24 7.69
C LEU A 191 -2.70 -0.87 6.63
N GLY A 192 -2.14 -1.69 5.73
CA GLY A 192 -2.89 -2.43 4.72
C GLY A 192 -3.87 -3.44 5.33
N LEU A 193 -3.48 -4.18 6.38
CA LEU A 193 -4.38 -5.07 7.11
C LEU A 193 -5.52 -4.29 7.77
N VAL A 194 -5.22 -3.18 8.42
CA VAL A 194 -6.23 -2.32 9.04
C VAL A 194 -7.22 -1.81 8.00
N LEU A 195 -6.73 -1.30 6.87
CA LEU A 195 -7.61 -0.83 5.79
C LEU A 195 -8.40 -1.97 5.15
N GLY A 196 -7.79 -3.13 4.95
CA GLY A 196 -8.46 -4.30 4.40
C GLY A 196 -9.65 -4.72 5.25
N LEU A 197 -9.46 -4.87 6.56
CA LEU A 197 -10.53 -5.18 7.51
C LEU A 197 -11.58 -4.06 7.57
N TYR A 198 -11.14 -2.81 7.60
CA TYR A 198 -12.04 -1.65 7.61
C TYR A 198 -12.93 -1.59 6.36
N SER A 199 -12.41 -1.98 5.20
CA SER A 199 -13.14 -1.95 3.93
C SER A 199 -14.40 -2.82 3.94
N PHE A 200 -14.42 -3.92 4.70
CA PHE A 200 -15.61 -4.74 4.86
C PHE A 200 -16.72 -4.07 5.68
N THR A 201 -16.41 -3.02 6.41
CA THR A 201 -17.38 -2.23 7.16
C THR A 201 -18.02 -1.11 6.34
N LEU A 202 -17.50 -0.82 5.15
CA LEU A 202 -18.00 0.24 4.27
C LEU A 202 -19.40 -0.10 3.72
N PRO A 203 -20.18 0.94 3.36
CA PRO A 203 -21.50 0.71 2.76
C PRO A 203 -21.42 -0.14 1.50
N GLN A 204 -22.39 -1.03 1.32
CA GLN A 204 -22.43 -1.91 0.16
C GLN A 204 -22.67 -1.11 -1.12
N CYS A 205 -21.85 -1.33 -2.12
CA CYS A 205 -22.04 -0.83 -3.49
C CYS A 205 -22.55 -2.00 -4.36
N PRO A 206 -23.68 -1.87 -5.07
CA PRO A 206 -24.15 -2.93 -5.94
C PRO A 206 -23.19 -3.16 -7.09
N LEU A 207 -23.26 -4.35 -7.67
CA LEU A 207 -22.62 -4.63 -8.96
C LEU A 207 -23.26 -3.78 -10.05
N SER A 208 -22.51 -3.38 -11.05
CA SER A 208 -23.07 -2.77 -12.27
C SER A 208 -23.88 -3.84 -13.00
N GLN A 209 -25.17 -3.54 -13.25
CA GLN A 209 -26.04 -4.39 -14.05
C GLN A 209 -25.78 -4.18 -15.53
#